data_1c7abcd41cf19e48fb07866de5841517
#
_entry.id   1c7abcd41cf19e48fb07866de5841517
#
_cell.length_a   1.000
_cell.length_b   1.000
_cell.length_c   1.000
_cell.angle_alpha   90.00
_cell.angle_beta   90.00
_cell.angle_gamma   90.00
#
_symmetry.space_group_name_H-M   'P 1'
#
loop_
_entity.id
_entity.type
_entity.pdbx_description
1 polymer ?
#
loop_
_entity_poly.entity_id
_entity_poly.type
_entity_poly.pdbx_seq_one_letter_code
_entity_poly.pdbx_strand_id
1 'polypeptide(L)'
;SLSKCFEKYPKIFDNIYINLIKAGEASGKLDDFLLKLVDSLEKREKVKKKIKSALTYPVVMFTVAITVMVFMLIKVVPVFAKMYEGMGVALPTPTAVIMNASNFMRGAGGLTLGIVSIIGFVIFKYTTTKIPAIRYKWHQRVLKMPVFGDMILKSLIARIALIMGNLSAAGVNLLESIEIAKQVSNNDVVTQALENVKKGVFSGDTLTKLFLKEPVFPPTFSQLISVGEQTGNLDEMFTSVSSYYEEEFDTAVDNMSSLIEPIMIVFMGTMIGGLMIAMYSPIFNVGAIIGG
;
A
#
# COMPACT_ATOMS: atom_id res chain seq x y z
N SER A 1 -18.06 -18.54 26.86
CA SER A 1 -17.06 -17.49 26.99
C SER A 1 -17.38 -16.34 26.03
N LEU A 2 -16.95 -15.13 26.39
CA LEU A 2 -17.15 -13.91 25.58
C LEU A 2 -16.46 -14.06 24.21
N SER A 3 -15.26 -14.61 24.18
CA SER A 3 -14.51 -14.90 22.96
C SER A 3 -15.30 -15.76 21.96
N LYS A 4 -15.98 -16.82 22.45
CA LYS A 4 -16.84 -17.67 21.60
C LYS A 4 -18.05 -16.93 21.03
N CYS A 5 -18.54 -15.90 21.72
CA CYS A 5 -19.62 -15.06 21.19
C CYS A 5 -19.14 -14.20 20.02
N PHE A 6 -17.93 -13.64 20.12
CA PHE A 6 -17.33 -12.84 19.05
C PHE A 6 -16.90 -13.68 17.84
N GLU A 7 -16.45 -14.93 18.04
CA GLU A 7 -16.15 -15.87 16.95
C GLU A 7 -17.31 -16.10 15.97
N LYS A 8 -18.55 -15.89 16.42
CA LYS A 8 -19.75 -16.02 15.56
C LYS A 8 -19.88 -14.87 14.55
N TYR A 9 -19.15 -13.77 14.75
CA TYR A 9 -19.25 -12.57 13.91
C TYR A 9 -17.90 -12.16 13.33
N PRO A 10 -17.22 -13.03 12.53
CA PRO A 10 -15.84 -12.80 12.05
C PRO A 10 -15.71 -11.62 11.07
N LYS A 11 -16.83 -11.13 10.53
CA LYS A 11 -16.86 -9.93 9.67
C LYS A 11 -16.74 -8.63 10.47
N ILE A 12 -17.09 -8.64 11.75
CA ILE A 12 -17.07 -7.46 12.64
C ILE A 12 -15.86 -7.53 13.56
N PHE A 13 -15.62 -8.70 14.13
CA PHE A 13 -14.54 -8.95 15.08
C PHE A 13 -13.48 -9.80 14.42
N ASP A 14 -12.36 -9.18 14.09
CA ASP A 14 -11.22 -9.89 13.50
C ASP A 14 -10.50 -10.75 14.56
N ASN A 15 -9.53 -11.55 14.09
CA ASN A 15 -8.80 -12.48 14.95
C ASN A 15 -8.05 -11.77 16.11
N ILE A 16 -7.73 -10.48 15.98
CA ILE A 16 -7.09 -9.72 17.06
C ILE A 16 -8.05 -9.60 18.25
N TYR A 17 -9.30 -9.20 18.00
CA TYR A 17 -10.34 -9.12 19.03
C TYR A 17 -10.53 -10.44 19.76
N ILE A 18 -10.73 -11.49 18.98
CA ILE A 18 -11.05 -12.82 19.51
C ILE A 18 -9.91 -13.34 20.38
N ASN A 19 -8.67 -13.23 19.89
CA ASN A 19 -7.51 -13.76 20.59
C ASN A 19 -7.13 -12.94 21.83
N LEU A 20 -7.20 -11.62 21.80
CA LEU A 20 -6.97 -10.79 22.99
C LEU A 20 -8.04 -11.04 24.07
N ILE A 21 -9.31 -11.13 23.70
CA ILE A 21 -10.38 -11.45 24.65
C ILE A 21 -10.20 -12.86 25.22
N LYS A 22 -9.83 -13.83 24.39
CA LYS A 22 -9.55 -15.20 24.84
C LYS A 22 -8.39 -15.26 25.84
N ALA A 23 -7.33 -14.51 25.57
CA ALA A 23 -6.19 -14.39 26.48
C ALA A 23 -6.59 -13.70 27.81
N GLY A 24 -7.42 -12.65 27.73
CA GLY A 24 -7.98 -11.97 28.91
C GLY A 24 -8.88 -12.87 29.76
N GLU A 25 -9.73 -13.68 29.11
CA GLU A 25 -10.55 -14.68 29.80
C GLU A 25 -9.70 -15.75 30.49
N ALA A 26 -8.66 -16.25 29.79
CA ALA A 26 -7.79 -17.30 30.33
C ALA A 26 -6.94 -16.83 31.51
N SER A 27 -6.49 -15.55 31.49
CA SER A 27 -5.67 -14.96 32.55
C SER A 27 -6.48 -14.32 33.69
N GLY A 28 -7.81 -14.19 33.54
CA GLY A 28 -8.67 -13.48 34.51
C GLY A 28 -8.47 -11.95 34.53
N LYS A 29 -7.76 -11.38 33.54
CA LYS A 29 -7.44 -9.94 33.42
C LYS A 29 -8.13 -9.31 32.21
N LEU A 30 -9.43 -9.54 32.07
CA LEU A 30 -10.19 -9.12 30.89
C LEU A 30 -10.19 -7.61 30.69
N ASP A 31 -10.20 -6.83 31.77
CA ASP A 31 -10.12 -5.37 31.79
C ASP A 31 -8.82 -4.86 31.15
N ASP A 32 -7.66 -5.38 31.54
CA ASP A 32 -6.36 -5.05 30.98
C ASP A 32 -6.31 -5.35 29.47
N PHE A 33 -6.86 -6.50 29.08
CA PHE A 33 -6.90 -6.90 27.66
C PHE A 33 -7.85 -6.07 26.82
N LEU A 34 -8.96 -5.63 27.38
CA LEU A 34 -9.85 -4.70 26.69
C LEU A 34 -9.19 -3.35 26.46
N LEU A 35 -8.43 -2.83 27.43
CA LEU A 35 -7.64 -1.59 27.25
C LEU A 35 -6.56 -1.77 26.18
N LYS A 36 -5.84 -2.89 26.15
CA LYS A 36 -4.86 -3.21 25.11
C LYS A 36 -5.50 -3.36 23.73
N LEU A 37 -6.71 -3.91 23.68
CA LEU A 37 -7.50 -3.98 22.45
C LEU A 37 -7.86 -2.59 21.93
N VAL A 38 -8.32 -1.68 22.81
CA VAL A 38 -8.60 -0.28 22.45
C VAL A 38 -7.35 0.39 21.87
N ASP A 39 -6.20 0.31 22.55
CA ASP A 39 -4.93 0.87 22.06
C ASP A 39 -4.55 0.31 20.68
N SER A 40 -4.65 -1.00 20.50
CA SER A 40 -4.37 -1.67 19.22
C SER A 40 -5.28 -1.18 18.07
N LEU A 41 -6.56 -0.93 18.38
CA LEU A 41 -7.52 -0.40 17.41
C LEU A 41 -7.29 1.06 17.09
N GLU A 42 -6.98 1.88 18.08
CA GLU A 42 -6.66 3.30 17.90
C GLU A 42 -5.41 3.45 17.03
N LYS A 43 -4.36 2.68 17.29
CA LYS A 43 -3.15 2.64 16.45
C LYS A 43 -3.45 2.22 15.02
N ARG A 44 -4.26 1.19 14.82
CA ARG A 44 -4.70 0.74 13.50
C ARG A 44 -5.47 1.83 12.73
N GLU A 45 -6.40 2.50 13.40
CA GLU A 45 -7.16 3.59 12.77
C GLU A 45 -6.28 4.82 12.52
N LYS A 46 -5.30 5.13 13.39
CA LYS A 46 -4.30 6.18 13.17
C LYS A 46 -3.49 5.91 11.90
N VAL A 47 -2.95 4.69 11.74
CA VAL A 47 -2.22 4.26 10.54
C VAL A 47 -3.08 4.42 9.29
N LYS A 48 -4.32 3.94 9.31
CA LYS A 48 -5.25 4.03 8.19
C LYS A 48 -5.60 5.46 7.82
N LYS A 49 -5.87 6.31 8.83
CA LYS A 49 -6.14 7.74 8.63
C LYS A 49 -4.93 8.45 8.04
N LYS A 50 -3.71 8.15 8.52
CA LYS A 50 -2.48 8.77 8.03
C LYS A 50 -2.23 8.41 6.55
N ILE A 51 -2.36 7.14 6.17
CA ILE A 51 -2.26 6.70 4.76
C ILE A 51 -3.32 7.40 3.90
N LYS A 52 -4.57 7.43 4.35
CA LYS A 52 -5.67 8.07 3.63
C LYS A 52 -5.40 9.57 3.42
N SER A 53 -4.97 10.27 4.46
CA SER A 53 -4.64 11.69 4.38
C SER A 53 -3.52 11.96 3.38
N ALA A 54 -2.42 11.19 3.46
CA ALA A 54 -1.26 11.32 2.58
C ALA A 54 -1.61 11.08 1.10
N LEU A 55 -2.54 10.16 0.82
CA LEU A 55 -2.96 9.82 -0.54
C LEU A 55 -4.08 10.71 -1.09
N THR A 56 -4.80 11.45 -0.24
CA THR A 56 -5.95 12.25 -0.68
C THR A 56 -5.54 13.31 -1.69
N TYR A 57 -4.51 14.11 -1.39
CA TYR A 57 -4.02 15.16 -2.29
C TYR A 57 -3.55 14.60 -3.66
N PRO A 58 -2.66 13.59 -3.73
CA PRO A 58 -2.27 12.98 -4.99
C PRO A 58 -3.45 12.45 -5.81
N VAL A 59 -4.38 11.73 -5.18
CA VAL A 59 -5.54 11.16 -5.87
C VAL A 59 -6.43 12.24 -6.46
N VAL A 60 -6.70 13.33 -5.73
CA VAL A 60 -7.48 14.46 -6.23
C VAL A 60 -6.78 15.11 -7.41
N MET A 61 -5.48 15.39 -7.29
CA MET A 61 -4.71 16.03 -8.36
C MET A 61 -4.65 15.17 -9.63
N PHE A 62 -4.39 13.86 -9.50
CA PHE A 62 -4.40 12.94 -10.64
C PHE A 62 -5.79 12.87 -11.29
N THR A 63 -6.85 12.85 -10.49
CA THR A 63 -8.23 12.79 -11.01
C THR A 63 -8.54 14.06 -11.81
N VAL A 64 -8.22 15.23 -11.29
CA VAL A 64 -8.40 16.50 -12.00
C VAL A 64 -7.58 16.52 -13.29
N ALA A 65 -6.29 16.16 -13.22
CA ALA A 65 -5.40 16.14 -14.37
C ALA A 65 -5.90 15.22 -15.49
N ILE A 66 -6.28 14.00 -15.13
CA ILE A 66 -6.83 13.04 -16.10
C ILE A 66 -8.15 13.55 -16.69
N THR A 67 -9.03 14.12 -15.86
CA THR A 67 -10.30 14.68 -16.32
C THR A 67 -10.08 15.81 -17.33
N VAL A 68 -9.17 16.73 -17.04
CA VAL A 68 -8.80 17.82 -17.97
C VAL A 68 -8.19 17.26 -19.26
N MET A 69 -7.28 16.28 -19.15
CA MET A 69 -6.68 15.65 -20.33
C MET A 69 -7.73 14.98 -21.21
N VAL A 70 -8.63 14.19 -20.62
CA VAL A 70 -9.71 13.52 -21.35
C VAL A 70 -10.65 14.55 -22.00
N PHE A 71 -10.99 15.61 -21.28
CA PHE A 71 -11.81 16.70 -21.82
C PHE A 71 -11.13 17.36 -23.03
N MET A 72 -9.83 17.67 -22.92
CA MET A 72 -9.05 18.25 -24.02
C MET A 72 -9.03 17.32 -25.24
N LEU A 73 -8.75 16.04 -25.03
CA LEU A 73 -8.72 15.04 -26.12
C LEU A 73 -10.10 14.86 -26.79
N ILE A 74 -11.19 14.87 -26.04
CA ILE A 74 -12.51 14.57 -26.59
C ILE A 74 -13.19 15.80 -27.21
N LYS A 75 -12.96 16.99 -26.63
CA LYS A 75 -13.69 18.22 -27.02
C LYS A 75 -12.81 19.22 -27.78
N VAL A 76 -11.59 19.48 -27.31
CA VAL A 76 -10.76 20.58 -27.82
C VAL A 76 -9.94 20.15 -29.04
N VAL A 77 -9.22 19.04 -28.94
CA VAL A 77 -8.35 18.55 -30.03
C VAL A 77 -9.11 18.37 -31.37
N PRO A 78 -10.34 17.82 -31.41
CA PRO A 78 -11.08 17.69 -32.69
C PRO A 78 -11.47 19.02 -33.34
N VAL A 79 -11.65 20.08 -32.54
CA VAL A 79 -11.98 21.42 -33.10
C VAL A 79 -10.77 21.96 -33.86
N PHE A 80 -9.59 21.85 -33.28
CA PHE A 80 -8.35 22.24 -33.98
C PHE A 80 -8.12 21.39 -35.24
N ALA A 81 -8.34 20.09 -35.16
CA ALA A 81 -8.17 19.22 -36.34
C ALA A 81 -9.02 19.62 -37.52
N LYS A 82 -10.31 19.88 -37.29
CA LYS A 82 -11.23 20.35 -38.37
C LYS A 82 -10.78 21.68 -38.97
N MET A 83 -10.21 22.57 -38.16
CA MET A 83 -9.70 23.84 -38.62
C MET A 83 -8.51 23.66 -39.58
N TYR A 84 -7.63 22.69 -39.31
CA TYR A 84 -6.47 22.39 -40.18
C TYR A 84 -6.87 21.63 -41.46
N GLU A 85 -7.80 20.67 -41.36
CA GLU A 85 -8.38 20.01 -42.53
C GLU A 85 -8.98 21.05 -43.52
N GLY A 86 -9.68 22.06 -42.97
CA GLY A 86 -10.23 23.17 -43.78
C GLY A 86 -9.20 24.05 -44.46
N MET A 87 -7.96 24.09 -43.95
CA MET A 87 -6.85 24.86 -44.57
C MET A 87 -6.02 24.03 -45.57
N GLY A 88 -6.32 22.74 -45.75
CA GLY A 88 -5.60 21.86 -46.66
C GLY A 88 -4.15 21.55 -46.27
N VAL A 89 -3.78 21.77 -45.02
CA VAL A 89 -2.43 21.57 -44.50
C VAL A 89 -2.30 20.22 -43.81
N ALA A 90 -1.24 19.47 -44.13
CA ALA A 90 -0.98 18.19 -43.47
C ALA A 90 -0.64 18.40 -41.96
N LEU A 91 -1.21 17.55 -41.11
CA LEU A 91 -1.01 17.60 -39.67
C LEU A 91 0.41 17.19 -39.30
N PRO A 92 1.13 17.99 -38.47
CA PRO A 92 2.43 17.60 -37.93
C PRO A 92 2.35 16.33 -37.11
N THR A 93 3.46 15.57 -37.06
CA THR A 93 3.52 14.27 -36.32
C THR A 93 3.03 14.32 -34.87
N PRO A 94 3.40 15.30 -34.03
CA PRO A 94 2.90 15.39 -32.65
C PRO A 94 1.38 15.55 -32.59
N THR A 95 0.82 16.37 -33.47
CA THR A 95 -0.63 16.59 -33.55
C THR A 95 -1.36 15.34 -34.06
N ALA A 96 -0.81 14.64 -35.05
CA ALA A 96 -1.36 13.39 -35.57
C ALA A 96 -1.43 12.29 -34.51
N VAL A 97 -0.42 12.16 -33.63
CA VAL A 97 -0.42 11.20 -32.51
C VAL A 97 -1.55 11.51 -31.53
N ILE A 98 -1.72 12.77 -31.14
CA ILE A 98 -2.79 13.17 -30.21
C ILE A 98 -4.18 13.03 -30.87
N MET A 99 -4.29 13.30 -32.17
CA MET A 99 -5.52 13.07 -32.94
C MET A 99 -5.92 11.59 -32.98
N ASN A 100 -4.97 10.69 -33.21
CA ASN A 100 -5.21 9.27 -33.18
C ASN A 100 -5.67 8.82 -31.79
N ALA A 101 -5.05 9.31 -30.71
CA ALA A 101 -5.48 9.07 -29.34
C ALA A 101 -6.89 9.61 -29.07
N SER A 102 -7.22 10.81 -29.54
CA SER A 102 -8.55 11.43 -29.45
C SER A 102 -9.61 10.59 -30.17
N ASN A 103 -9.34 10.21 -31.43
CA ASN A 103 -10.26 9.39 -32.24
C ASN A 103 -10.47 8.00 -31.60
N PHE A 104 -9.39 7.40 -31.08
CA PHE A 104 -9.48 6.13 -30.35
C PHE A 104 -10.38 6.27 -29.10
N MET A 105 -10.21 7.32 -28.29
CA MET A 105 -11.03 7.56 -27.10
C MET A 105 -12.49 7.87 -27.41
N ARG A 106 -12.76 8.58 -28.50
CA ARG A 106 -14.14 8.93 -28.93
C ARG A 106 -14.88 7.77 -29.60
N GLY A 107 -14.14 6.85 -30.17
CA GLY A 107 -14.68 5.67 -30.86
C GLY A 107 -14.90 4.49 -29.91
N ALA A 108 -15.10 3.31 -30.49
CA ALA A 108 -15.23 2.05 -29.76
C ALA A 108 -13.98 1.76 -28.88
N GLY A 109 -12.81 2.30 -29.24
CA GLY A 109 -11.56 2.11 -28.49
C GLY A 109 -11.63 2.62 -27.05
N GLY A 110 -12.27 3.75 -26.79
CA GLY A 110 -12.45 4.27 -25.43
C GLY A 110 -13.34 3.35 -24.56
N LEU A 111 -14.42 2.85 -25.11
CA LEU A 111 -15.30 1.88 -24.42
C LEU A 111 -14.60 0.55 -24.19
N THR A 112 -13.88 0.02 -25.19
CA THR A 112 -13.14 -1.24 -25.06
C THR A 112 -12.03 -1.12 -24.03
N LEU A 113 -11.29 0.00 -23.98
CA LEU A 113 -10.26 0.25 -22.99
C LEU A 113 -10.85 0.30 -21.56
N GLY A 114 -12.00 0.94 -21.38
CA GLY A 114 -12.73 0.96 -20.11
C GLY A 114 -13.14 -0.45 -19.66
N ILE A 115 -13.76 -1.22 -20.55
CA ILE A 115 -14.20 -2.60 -20.26
C ILE A 115 -13.00 -3.50 -19.96
N VAL A 116 -11.95 -3.45 -20.76
CA VAL A 116 -10.73 -4.25 -20.56
C VAL A 116 -10.04 -3.87 -19.23
N SER A 117 -10.00 -2.58 -18.86
CA SER A 117 -9.45 -2.14 -17.58
C SER A 117 -10.26 -2.67 -16.39
N ILE A 118 -11.59 -2.65 -16.47
CA ILE A 118 -12.46 -3.18 -15.41
C ILE A 118 -12.29 -4.71 -15.29
N ILE A 119 -12.33 -5.42 -16.42
CA ILE A 119 -12.15 -6.89 -16.44
C ILE A 119 -10.75 -7.24 -15.92
N GLY A 120 -9.70 -6.56 -16.38
CA GLY A 120 -8.33 -6.75 -15.91
C GLY A 120 -8.19 -6.52 -14.40
N PHE A 121 -8.81 -5.45 -13.87
CA PHE A 121 -8.83 -5.17 -12.45
C PHE A 121 -9.55 -6.26 -11.63
N VAL A 122 -10.69 -6.74 -12.12
CA VAL A 122 -11.44 -7.83 -11.46
C VAL A 122 -10.63 -9.13 -11.46
N ILE A 123 -10.05 -9.50 -12.60
CA ILE A 123 -9.20 -10.70 -12.71
C ILE A 123 -7.98 -10.56 -11.80
N PHE A 124 -7.30 -9.40 -11.81
CA PHE A 124 -6.15 -9.12 -10.95
C PHE A 124 -6.52 -9.26 -9.48
N LYS A 125 -7.62 -8.64 -9.04
CA LYS A 125 -8.12 -8.74 -7.67
C LYS A 125 -8.48 -10.18 -7.30
N TYR A 126 -9.12 -10.92 -8.19
CA TYR A 126 -9.47 -12.32 -7.97
C TYR A 126 -8.22 -13.21 -7.83
N THR A 127 -7.25 -13.09 -8.73
CA THR A 127 -6.03 -13.91 -8.74
C THR A 127 -5.15 -13.61 -7.52
N THR A 128 -4.97 -12.32 -7.17
CA THR A 128 -4.17 -11.93 -6.01
C THR A 128 -4.83 -12.24 -4.67
N THR A 129 -6.15 -12.46 -4.62
CA THR A 129 -6.85 -12.81 -3.38
C THR A 129 -7.03 -14.33 -3.21
N LYS A 130 -7.30 -15.05 -4.31
CA LYS A 130 -7.73 -16.45 -4.25
C LYS A 130 -6.61 -17.47 -4.49
N ILE A 131 -5.56 -17.10 -5.23
CA ILE A 131 -4.48 -18.02 -5.59
C ILE A 131 -3.26 -17.79 -4.67
N PRO A 132 -2.96 -18.71 -3.72
CA PRO A 132 -1.92 -18.47 -2.71
C PRO A 132 -0.53 -18.20 -3.33
N ALA A 133 -0.16 -18.91 -4.39
CA ALA A 133 1.14 -18.72 -5.05
C ALA A 133 1.29 -17.34 -5.71
N ILE A 134 0.20 -16.82 -6.30
CA ILE A 134 0.19 -15.47 -6.89
C ILE A 134 0.18 -14.42 -5.78
N ARG A 135 -0.60 -14.63 -4.73
CA ARG A 135 -0.69 -13.74 -3.55
C ARG A 135 0.67 -13.60 -2.87
N TYR A 136 1.38 -14.69 -2.62
CA TYR A 136 2.72 -14.66 -2.04
C TYR A 136 3.70 -13.84 -2.90
N LYS A 137 3.76 -14.11 -4.22
CA LYS A 137 4.62 -13.35 -5.15
C LYS A 137 4.22 -11.87 -5.23
N TRP A 138 2.92 -11.59 -5.15
CA TRP A 138 2.43 -10.21 -5.10
C TRP A 138 2.88 -9.50 -3.85
N HIS A 139 2.68 -10.10 -2.66
CA HIS A 139 3.13 -9.54 -1.38
C HIS A 139 4.64 -9.33 -1.38
N GLN A 140 5.41 -10.26 -1.94
CA GLN A 140 6.87 -10.11 -2.07
C GLN A 140 7.26 -8.93 -2.97
N ARG A 141 6.58 -8.73 -4.09
CA ARG A 141 6.83 -7.58 -4.98
C ARG A 141 6.44 -6.26 -4.32
N VAL A 142 5.31 -6.22 -3.65
CA VAL A 142 4.83 -5.04 -2.93
C VAL A 142 5.82 -4.60 -1.86
N LEU A 143 6.37 -5.53 -1.08
CA LEU A 143 7.41 -5.21 -0.07
C LEU A 143 8.73 -4.73 -0.68
N LYS A 144 9.00 -5.04 -1.95
CA LYS A 144 10.20 -4.57 -2.68
C LYS A 144 9.97 -3.27 -3.46
N MET A 145 8.75 -2.76 -3.50
CA MET A 145 8.46 -1.49 -4.19
C MET A 145 9.15 -0.32 -3.46
N PRO A 146 9.86 0.55 -4.20
CA PRO A 146 10.47 1.71 -3.59
C PRO A 146 9.40 2.58 -2.90
N VAL A 147 9.71 3.14 -1.75
CA VAL A 147 8.86 3.99 -0.90
C VAL A 147 7.68 3.22 -0.28
N PHE A 148 6.79 2.61 -1.07
CA PHE A 148 5.61 1.89 -0.58
C PHE A 148 5.96 0.61 0.18
N GLY A 149 6.98 -0.13 -0.27
CA GLY A 149 7.38 -1.38 0.36
C GLY A 149 7.90 -1.16 1.78
N ASP A 150 8.73 -0.14 1.97
CA ASP A 150 9.28 0.25 3.27
C ASP A 150 8.16 0.67 4.25
N MET A 151 7.26 1.52 3.80
CA MET A 151 6.08 1.95 4.58
C MET A 151 5.22 0.74 5.02
N ILE A 152 4.90 -0.17 4.10
CA ILE A 152 4.09 -1.36 4.39
C ILE A 152 4.83 -2.26 5.39
N LEU A 153 6.12 -2.49 5.19
CA LEU A 153 6.92 -3.34 6.07
C LEU A 153 6.97 -2.78 7.50
N LYS A 154 7.24 -1.48 7.66
CA LYS A 154 7.27 -0.81 8.96
C LYS A 154 5.93 -0.92 9.69
N SER A 155 4.82 -0.72 8.98
CA SER A 155 3.47 -0.90 9.53
C SER A 155 3.19 -2.34 9.96
N LEU A 156 3.65 -3.33 9.19
CA LEU A 156 3.50 -4.75 9.53
C LEU A 156 4.31 -5.11 10.77
N ILE A 157 5.57 -4.67 10.85
CA ILE A 157 6.45 -4.93 11.98
C ILE A 157 5.92 -4.28 13.25
N ALA A 158 5.52 -3.00 13.21
CA ALA A 158 4.92 -2.31 14.33
C ALA A 158 3.71 -3.07 14.90
N ARG A 159 2.81 -3.52 14.03
CA ARG A 159 1.62 -4.26 14.42
C ARG A 159 1.96 -5.63 15.03
N ILE A 160 2.87 -6.38 14.42
CA ILE A 160 3.31 -7.68 14.93
C ILE A 160 3.95 -7.52 16.31
N ALA A 161 4.86 -6.56 16.45
CA ALA A 161 5.51 -6.27 17.70
C ALA A 161 4.51 -5.85 18.80
N LEU A 162 3.53 -4.99 18.48
CA LEU A 162 2.47 -4.60 19.42
C LEU A 162 1.70 -5.81 19.95
N ILE A 163 1.31 -6.71 19.05
CA ILE A 163 0.53 -7.90 19.43
C ILE A 163 1.39 -8.84 20.27
N MET A 164 2.63 -9.09 19.87
CA MET A 164 3.55 -9.95 20.63
C MET A 164 3.87 -9.36 22.01
N GLY A 165 4.09 -8.04 22.11
CA GLY A 165 4.29 -7.35 23.38
C GLY A 165 3.07 -7.46 24.30
N ASN A 166 1.87 -7.19 23.78
CA ASN A 166 0.63 -7.29 24.53
C ASN A 166 0.37 -8.71 25.04
N LEU A 167 0.60 -9.73 24.21
CA LEU A 167 0.40 -11.13 24.59
C LEU A 167 1.47 -11.60 25.59
N SER A 168 2.73 -11.21 25.38
CA SER A 168 3.83 -11.53 26.30
C SER A 168 3.61 -10.90 27.69
N ALA A 169 3.26 -9.62 27.76
CA ALA A 169 2.93 -8.92 29.00
C ALA A 169 1.72 -9.55 29.73
N ALA A 170 0.87 -10.26 29.00
CA ALA A 170 -0.24 -11.01 29.55
C ALA A 170 0.11 -12.43 29.98
N GLY A 171 1.36 -12.85 29.81
CA GLY A 171 1.81 -14.20 30.14
C GLY A 171 1.40 -15.28 29.15
N VAL A 172 0.97 -14.89 27.94
CA VAL A 172 0.68 -15.85 26.86
C VAL A 172 1.98 -16.48 26.38
N ASN A 173 1.97 -17.79 26.16
CA ASN A 173 3.14 -18.52 25.68
C ASN A 173 3.65 -17.93 24.35
N LEU A 174 4.97 -17.83 24.21
CA LEU A 174 5.64 -17.27 23.03
C LEU A 174 5.21 -17.94 21.72
N LEU A 175 5.07 -19.26 21.68
CA LEU A 175 4.65 -20.00 20.49
C LEU A 175 3.20 -19.66 20.08
N GLU A 176 2.34 -19.45 21.05
CA GLU A 176 0.94 -19.02 20.83
C GLU A 176 0.91 -17.55 20.37
N SER A 177 1.74 -16.68 20.95
CA SER A 177 1.87 -15.28 20.55
C SER A 177 2.34 -15.16 19.10
N ILE A 178 3.31 -15.97 18.66
CA ILE A 178 3.76 -16.01 17.25
C ILE A 178 2.61 -16.52 16.36
N GLU A 179 1.85 -17.51 16.77
CA GLU A 179 0.71 -18.03 15.99
C GLU A 179 -0.36 -16.95 15.76
N ILE A 180 -0.69 -16.19 16.80
CA ILE A 180 -1.62 -15.07 16.73
C ILE A 180 -1.06 -13.98 15.81
N ALA A 181 0.23 -13.61 15.97
CA ALA A 181 0.91 -12.62 15.13
C ALA A 181 0.87 -13.00 13.63
N LYS A 182 1.04 -14.28 13.30
CA LYS A 182 0.87 -14.81 11.94
C LYS A 182 -0.52 -14.51 11.36
N GLN A 183 -1.57 -14.80 12.12
CA GLN A 183 -2.96 -14.63 11.68
C GLN A 183 -3.30 -13.17 11.37
N VAL A 184 -2.67 -12.23 12.07
CA VAL A 184 -2.91 -10.79 11.90
C VAL A 184 -1.96 -10.10 10.94
N SER A 185 -0.91 -10.76 10.46
CA SER A 185 0.08 -10.14 9.57
C SER A 185 -0.52 -9.69 8.23
N ASN A 186 -1.55 -10.39 7.73
CA ASN A 186 -2.18 -10.13 6.43
C ASN A 186 -1.18 -10.03 5.25
N ASN A 187 0.01 -10.61 5.41
CA ASN A 187 1.06 -10.65 4.39
C ASN A 187 1.71 -12.03 4.39
N ASP A 188 1.60 -12.75 3.28
CA ASP A 188 2.06 -14.15 3.21
C ASP A 188 3.57 -14.30 3.38
N VAL A 189 4.38 -13.28 3.02
CA VAL A 189 5.83 -13.31 3.22
C VAL A 189 6.16 -13.27 4.72
N VAL A 190 5.53 -12.35 5.42
CA VAL A 190 5.69 -12.20 6.88
C VAL A 190 5.10 -13.39 7.63
N THR A 191 3.95 -13.89 7.18
CA THR A 191 3.34 -15.12 7.74
C THR A 191 4.29 -16.32 7.62
N GLN A 192 4.93 -16.48 6.46
CA GLN A 192 5.91 -17.56 6.26
C GLN A 192 7.15 -17.40 7.14
N ALA A 193 7.66 -16.17 7.26
CA ALA A 193 8.80 -15.87 8.13
C ALA A 193 8.48 -16.18 9.61
N LEU A 194 7.31 -15.76 10.10
CA LEU A 194 6.86 -16.08 11.45
C LEU A 194 6.64 -17.59 11.66
N GLU A 195 6.19 -18.33 10.63
CA GLU A 195 6.10 -19.78 10.68
C GLU A 195 7.49 -20.43 10.86
N ASN A 196 8.51 -19.94 10.14
CA ASN A 196 9.88 -20.41 10.28
C ASN A 196 10.43 -20.11 11.68
N VAL A 197 10.18 -18.89 12.18
CA VAL A 197 10.55 -18.49 13.55
C VAL A 197 9.87 -19.40 14.57
N LYS A 198 8.57 -19.67 14.44
CA LYS A 198 7.83 -20.57 15.33
C LYS A 198 8.44 -21.98 15.38
N LYS A 199 8.79 -22.55 14.22
CA LYS A 199 9.45 -23.86 14.13
C LYS A 199 10.82 -23.86 14.81
N GLY A 200 11.61 -22.80 14.63
CA GLY A 200 12.90 -22.67 15.26
C GLY A 200 12.83 -22.54 16.78
N VAL A 201 11.86 -21.75 17.31
CA VAL A 201 11.59 -21.64 18.76
C VAL A 201 11.20 -23.01 19.32
N PHE A 202 10.35 -23.75 18.63
CA PHE A 202 9.97 -25.11 19.04
C PHE A 202 11.18 -26.06 19.10
N SER A 203 12.19 -25.84 18.25
CA SER A 203 13.45 -26.59 18.24
C SER A 203 14.48 -26.12 19.26
N GLY A 204 14.20 -25.04 20.04
CA GLY A 204 15.07 -24.49 21.07
C GLY A 204 16.07 -23.43 20.59
N ASP A 205 15.97 -22.96 19.35
CA ASP A 205 16.76 -21.83 18.86
C ASP A 205 16.31 -20.50 19.49
N THR A 206 17.22 -19.55 19.63
CA THR A 206 16.93 -18.20 20.16
C THR A 206 16.13 -17.35 19.17
N LEU A 207 15.22 -16.49 19.65
CA LEU A 207 14.44 -15.58 18.82
C LEU A 207 15.32 -14.68 17.95
N THR A 208 16.35 -14.10 18.55
CA THR A 208 17.32 -13.24 17.86
C THR A 208 17.91 -13.94 16.62
N LYS A 209 18.41 -15.17 16.79
CA LYS A 209 19.00 -15.95 15.70
C LYS A 209 17.99 -16.27 14.59
N LEU A 210 16.76 -16.53 14.98
CA LEU A 210 15.68 -16.87 14.05
C LEU A 210 15.22 -15.65 13.25
N PHE A 211 15.01 -14.51 13.89
CA PHE A 211 14.63 -13.29 13.18
C PHE A 211 15.75 -12.77 12.25
N LEU A 212 17.03 -12.94 12.62
CA LEU A 212 18.16 -12.59 11.76
C LEU A 212 18.24 -13.44 10.48
N LYS A 213 17.72 -14.67 10.51
CA LYS A 213 17.65 -15.53 9.33
C LYS A 213 16.56 -15.16 8.34
N GLU A 214 15.58 -14.38 8.77
CA GLU A 214 14.41 -14.00 7.96
C GLU A 214 14.63 -12.62 7.33
N PRO A 215 14.88 -12.52 6.01
CA PRO A 215 15.24 -11.25 5.34
C PRO A 215 14.16 -10.18 5.39
N VAL A 216 12.93 -10.54 5.73
CA VAL A 216 11.82 -9.61 5.85
C VAL A 216 11.91 -8.76 7.11
N PHE A 217 12.61 -9.22 8.15
CA PHE A 217 12.83 -8.45 9.37
C PHE A 217 14.15 -7.67 9.28
N PRO A 218 14.11 -6.34 9.44
CA PRO A 218 15.33 -5.53 9.44
C PRO A 218 16.26 -5.90 10.62
N PRO A 219 17.57 -5.72 10.48
CA PRO A 219 18.54 -6.02 11.55
C PRO A 219 18.22 -5.31 12.88
N THR A 220 17.74 -4.06 12.83
CA THR A 220 17.32 -3.28 14.00
C THR A 220 16.25 -4.00 14.82
N PHE A 221 15.29 -4.65 14.16
CA PHE A 221 14.28 -5.47 14.84
C PHE A 221 14.93 -6.58 15.67
N SER A 222 15.80 -7.36 15.06
CA SER A 222 16.48 -8.48 15.72
C SER A 222 17.41 -8.02 16.85
N GLN A 223 18.05 -6.85 16.71
CA GLN A 223 18.90 -6.26 17.77
C GLN A 223 18.08 -5.89 19.00
N LEU A 224 16.92 -5.25 18.83
CA LEU A 224 16.04 -4.90 19.93
C LEU A 224 15.49 -6.15 20.64
N ILE A 225 15.09 -7.17 19.86
CA ILE A 225 14.64 -8.45 20.42
C ILE A 225 15.76 -9.17 21.17
N SER A 226 17.02 -9.05 20.72
CA SER A 226 18.17 -9.63 21.41
C SER A 226 18.33 -9.09 22.84
N VAL A 227 18.10 -7.79 23.04
CA VAL A 227 18.14 -7.19 24.37
C VAL A 227 17.07 -7.79 25.28
N GLY A 228 15.83 -7.89 24.78
CA GLY A 228 14.73 -8.49 25.54
C GLY A 228 14.96 -9.97 25.86
N GLU A 229 15.55 -10.73 24.92
CA GLU A 229 15.87 -12.15 25.12
C GLU A 229 16.96 -12.35 26.18
N GLN A 230 18.00 -11.47 26.22
CA GLN A 230 19.07 -11.54 27.20
C GLN A 230 18.63 -11.08 28.60
N THR A 231 17.76 -10.08 28.69
CA THR A 231 17.26 -9.53 29.97
C THR A 231 16.03 -10.26 30.51
N GLY A 232 15.39 -11.10 29.70
CA GLY A 232 14.12 -11.75 30.03
C GLY A 232 12.87 -10.85 29.89
N ASN A 233 13.02 -9.60 29.40
CA ASN A 233 11.96 -8.58 29.28
C ASN A 233 11.48 -8.45 27.83
N LEU A 234 11.02 -9.56 27.25
CA LEU A 234 10.55 -9.59 25.84
C LEU A 234 9.33 -8.70 25.60
N ASP A 235 8.44 -8.58 26.59
CA ASP A 235 7.21 -7.77 26.50
C ASP A 235 7.53 -6.27 26.35
N GLU A 236 8.45 -5.73 27.17
CA GLU A 236 8.90 -4.35 27.06
C GLU A 236 9.64 -4.09 25.73
N MET A 237 10.46 -5.05 25.29
CA MET A 237 11.20 -4.91 24.05
C MET A 237 10.28 -4.96 22.82
N PHE A 238 9.31 -5.85 22.78
CA PHE A 238 8.31 -5.84 21.71
C PHE A 238 7.49 -4.55 21.70
N THR A 239 7.15 -3.99 22.86
CA THR A 239 6.45 -2.71 22.96
C THR A 239 7.34 -1.57 22.44
N SER A 240 8.63 -1.56 22.77
CA SER A 240 9.61 -0.59 22.29
C SER A 240 9.81 -0.70 20.77
N VAL A 241 9.89 -1.93 20.25
CA VAL A 241 9.95 -2.21 18.81
C VAL A 241 8.71 -1.68 18.11
N SER A 242 7.52 -1.90 18.67
CA SER A 242 6.27 -1.36 18.11
C SER A 242 6.32 0.15 18.00
N SER A 243 6.68 0.85 19.07
CA SER A 243 6.76 2.31 19.08
C SER A 243 7.80 2.85 18.09
N TYR A 244 8.99 2.23 18.05
CA TYR A 244 10.03 2.59 17.10
C TYR A 244 9.55 2.47 15.65
N TYR A 245 8.91 1.34 15.29
CA TYR A 245 8.42 1.15 13.92
C TYR A 245 7.15 1.96 13.59
N GLU A 246 6.37 2.39 14.59
CA GLU A 246 5.31 3.38 14.40
C GLU A 246 5.89 4.75 13.99
N GLU A 247 6.95 5.22 14.65
CA GLU A 247 7.65 6.46 14.30
C GLU A 247 8.32 6.36 12.92
N GLU A 248 8.96 5.23 12.64
CA GLU A 248 9.56 4.93 11.34
C GLU A 248 8.52 4.87 10.21
N PHE A 249 7.34 4.31 10.49
CA PHE A 249 6.21 4.33 9.55
C PHE A 249 5.73 5.76 9.31
N ASP A 250 5.59 6.56 10.36
CA ASP A 250 5.17 7.95 10.27
C ASP A 250 6.15 8.75 9.39
N THR A 251 7.44 8.56 9.58
CA THR A 251 8.51 9.16 8.77
C THR A 251 8.45 8.69 7.31
N ALA A 252 8.19 7.40 7.08
CA ALA A 252 8.08 6.85 5.73
C ALA A 252 6.88 7.43 4.96
N VAL A 253 5.74 7.67 5.64
CA VAL A 253 4.56 8.31 5.03
C VAL A 253 4.84 9.77 4.68
N ASP A 254 5.53 10.50 5.56
CA ASP A 254 5.88 11.90 5.32
C ASP A 254 6.88 12.03 4.16
N ASN A 255 7.87 11.16 4.09
CA ASN A 255 8.81 11.06 2.97
C ASN A 255 8.10 10.69 1.66
N MET A 256 7.15 9.76 1.69
CA MET A 256 6.33 9.44 0.52
C MET A 256 5.57 10.66 0.01
N SER A 257 4.95 11.41 0.91
CA SER A 257 4.17 12.60 0.56
C SER A 257 5.05 13.67 -0.11
N SER A 258 6.26 13.89 0.39
CA SER A 258 7.22 14.86 -0.18
C SER A 258 7.78 14.43 -1.54
N LEU A 259 7.91 13.12 -1.81
CA LEU A 259 8.34 12.61 -3.11
C LEU A 259 7.25 12.65 -4.18
N ILE A 260 5.98 12.57 -3.79
CA ILE A 260 4.87 12.63 -4.74
C ILE A 260 4.78 14.00 -5.40
N GLU A 261 5.07 15.09 -4.70
CA GLU A 261 4.94 16.45 -5.22
C GLU A 261 5.83 16.70 -6.46
N PRO A 262 7.17 16.45 -6.46
CA PRO A 262 7.98 16.55 -7.66
C PRO A 262 7.53 15.65 -8.81
N ILE A 263 7.10 14.44 -8.51
CA ILE A 263 6.57 13.51 -9.52
C ILE A 263 5.32 14.08 -10.20
N MET A 264 4.43 14.68 -9.40
CA MET A 264 3.23 15.35 -9.91
C MET A 264 3.55 16.54 -10.79
N ILE A 265 4.51 17.38 -10.41
CA ILE A 265 4.95 18.53 -11.21
C ILE A 265 5.48 18.06 -12.56
N VAL A 266 6.36 17.06 -12.59
CA VAL A 266 6.90 16.50 -13.84
C VAL A 266 5.80 15.88 -14.70
N PHE A 267 4.90 15.12 -14.09
CA PHE A 267 3.77 14.48 -14.78
C PHE A 267 2.84 15.53 -15.43
N MET A 268 2.41 16.53 -14.64
CA MET A 268 1.54 17.60 -15.11
C MET A 268 2.23 18.45 -16.17
N GLY A 269 3.49 18.81 -15.97
CA GLY A 269 4.28 19.59 -16.91
C GLY A 269 4.45 18.86 -18.25
N THR A 270 4.76 17.58 -18.23
CA THR A 270 4.89 16.75 -19.43
C THR A 270 3.56 16.61 -20.16
N MET A 271 2.47 16.39 -19.40
CA MET A 271 1.12 16.24 -19.95
C MET A 271 0.62 17.52 -20.62
N ILE A 272 0.69 18.65 -19.91
CA ILE A 272 0.24 19.95 -20.42
C ILE A 272 1.18 20.43 -21.54
N GLY A 273 2.47 20.34 -21.34
CA GLY A 273 3.48 20.70 -22.36
C GLY A 273 3.33 19.90 -23.65
N GLY A 274 3.11 18.59 -23.53
CA GLY A 274 2.84 17.72 -24.68
C GLY A 274 1.58 18.12 -25.45
N LEU A 275 0.49 18.42 -24.75
CA LEU A 275 -0.75 18.93 -25.36
C LEU A 275 -0.54 20.28 -26.05
N MET A 276 0.16 21.21 -25.39
CA MET A 276 0.46 22.52 -25.97
C MET A 276 1.32 22.41 -27.24
N ILE A 277 2.40 21.64 -27.20
CA ILE A 277 3.25 21.41 -28.39
C ILE A 277 2.40 20.85 -29.54
N ALA A 278 1.54 19.88 -29.30
CA ALA A 278 0.72 19.28 -30.33
C ALA A 278 -0.36 20.24 -30.88
N MET A 279 -0.87 21.16 -30.07
CA MET A 279 -1.85 22.15 -30.49
C MET A 279 -1.22 23.34 -31.22
N TYR A 280 -0.03 23.77 -30.80
CA TYR A 280 0.66 24.93 -31.40
C TYR A 280 1.57 24.56 -32.59
N SER A 281 2.06 23.30 -32.66
CA SER A 281 2.93 22.83 -33.74
C SER A 281 2.38 23.13 -35.14
N PRO A 282 1.09 22.94 -35.43
CA PRO A 282 0.53 23.29 -36.72
C PRO A 282 0.57 24.81 -37.03
N ILE A 283 0.34 25.66 -36.01
CA ILE A 283 0.35 27.14 -36.19
C ILE A 283 1.70 27.62 -36.68
N PHE A 284 2.78 27.08 -36.13
CA PHE A 284 4.14 27.42 -36.54
C PHE A 284 4.44 26.91 -37.97
N ASN A 285 3.90 25.76 -38.35
CA ASN A 285 4.10 25.23 -39.73
C ASN A 285 3.31 26.01 -40.79
N VAL A 286 2.10 26.49 -40.47
CA VAL A 286 1.32 27.34 -41.38
C VAL A 286 2.03 28.69 -41.60
N GLY A 287 2.62 29.29 -40.55
CA GLY A 287 3.41 30.51 -40.67
C GLY A 287 4.62 30.35 -41.59
N ALA A 288 5.26 29.17 -41.58
CA ALA A 288 6.37 28.87 -42.50
C ALA A 288 5.95 28.66 -43.96
N ILE A 289 4.71 28.25 -44.23
CA ILE A 289 4.16 28.01 -45.57
C ILE A 289 3.67 29.34 -46.20
N ILE A 290 3.12 30.26 -45.42
CA ILE A 290 2.57 31.52 -45.88
C ILE A 290 3.68 32.61 -45.99
N GLY A 291 4.77 32.47 -45.25
CA GLY A 291 5.90 33.42 -45.21
C GLY A 291 7.09 33.07 -46.11
N GLY A 292 7.05 31.98 -46.89
CA GLY A 292 7.96 31.58 -47.94
C GLY A 292 7.25 31.66 -49.30
#